data_38f245556247752c77773e9f4740fa5b
#
_entry.id   38f245556247752c77773e9f4740fa5b
#
_cell.length_a   1.000
_cell.length_b   1.000
_cell.length_c   1.000
_cell.angle_alpha   90.00
_cell.angle_beta   90.00
_cell.angle_gamma   90.00
#
_symmetry.space_group_name_H-M   'P 1'
#
loop_
_entity.id
_entity.type
_entity.pdbx_description
1 polymer ?
#
loop_
_entity_poly.entity_id
_entity_poly.type
_entity_poly.pdbx_seq_one_letter_code
_entity_poly.pdbx_strand_id
1 'polypeptide(L)'
;MKILLISGHGAGDSGAVGCGHKEADLTRTATNILAGKFAAYDVSVTPYPVARDAYQDNRNGSLAVHLDGFGLVVEVHFNDYNGSAYGTECLYKPTSMKALASKVSSAIASCGFYDRGAKQRTDLANMNRCAKLGVPYILIETCFIDNSEDMTLYGKQIYSVWDKVASAVCSYYGIKKLASNGGNAVGEWVKKGSEWYYYKDGEPVKEKWELHKGKWYFLGKDGKMYKHKWLKWKGDWYYLKSDGAMSVNEWQKASNGEWCYLGKDGKMLSDTWLSWKGASYFLKKDGYMARGNLNIIETFDGSGKWVGGRQA
;
A
#
# COMPACT_ATOMS: atom_id res chain seq x y z
N MET A 1 18.03 -8.55 -12.36
CA MET A 1 17.81 -9.44 -11.19
C MET A 1 16.30 -9.58 -10.97
N LYS A 2 15.83 -10.77 -10.53
CA LYS A 2 14.40 -11.00 -10.25
C LYS A 2 14.17 -10.99 -8.73
N ILE A 3 13.24 -10.18 -8.25
CA ILE A 3 12.92 -10.02 -6.83
C ILE A 3 11.50 -10.52 -6.57
N LEU A 4 11.33 -11.37 -5.56
CA LEU A 4 10.03 -11.70 -5.01
C LEU A 4 9.74 -10.77 -3.82
N LEU A 5 8.57 -10.12 -3.83
CA LEU A 5 8.06 -9.37 -2.68
C LEU A 5 6.94 -10.15 -2.00
N ILE A 6 7.10 -10.39 -0.71
CA ILE A 6 6.09 -11.05 0.14
C ILE A 6 5.54 -10.01 1.12
N SER A 7 4.22 -9.85 1.12
CA SER A 7 3.52 -9.16 2.20
C SER A 7 3.32 -10.16 3.35
N GLY A 8 3.81 -9.86 4.53
CA GLY A 8 3.54 -10.67 5.71
C GLY A 8 2.04 -10.78 5.99
N HIS A 9 1.63 -11.92 6.50
CA HIS A 9 0.24 -12.25 6.84
C HIS A 9 -0.70 -12.29 5.63
N GLY A 10 -1.96 -12.63 5.81
CA GLY A 10 -2.97 -12.66 4.74
C GLY A 10 -3.91 -13.85 4.83
N ALA A 11 -4.77 -14.04 3.83
CA ALA A 11 -5.73 -15.14 3.77
C ALA A 11 -6.52 -15.37 5.07
N GLY A 12 -6.92 -14.28 5.77
CA GLY A 12 -7.63 -14.33 7.05
C GLY A 12 -6.75 -14.09 8.28
N ASP A 13 -5.43 -14.15 8.17
CA ASP A 13 -4.50 -13.74 9.21
C ASP A 13 -4.29 -12.22 9.17
N SER A 14 -4.67 -11.52 10.24
CA SER A 14 -4.50 -10.08 10.35
C SER A 14 -3.07 -9.66 10.66
N GLY A 15 -2.22 -10.59 11.15
CA GLY A 15 -0.99 -10.26 11.83
C GLY A 15 -1.25 -9.47 13.11
N ALA A 16 -0.25 -8.77 13.60
CA ALA A 16 -0.37 -7.88 14.74
C ALA A 16 -1.40 -6.75 14.48
N VAL A 17 -2.01 -6.28 15.57
CA VAL A 17 -3.00 -5.19 15.53
C VAL A 17 -2.61 -4.13 16.56
N GLY A 18 -2.32 -2.93 16.09
CA GLY A 18 -1.90 -1.83 16.94
C GLY A 18 -2.17 -0.46 16.31
N CYS A 19 -2.32 0.57 17.13
CA CYS A 19 -2.55 1.96 16.71
C CYS A 19 -3.67 2.12 15.64
N GLY A 20 -4.70 1.25 15.70
CA GLY A 20 -5.82 1.28 14.75
C GLY A 20 -5.55 0.64 13.38
N HIS A 21 -4.43 -0.09 13.23
CA HIS A 21 -4.03 -0.76 12.01
C HIS A 21 -3.95 -2.28 12.19
N LYS A 22 -4.10 -3.01 11.07
CA LYS A 22 -3.76 -4.43 10.97
C LYS A 22 -2.49 -4.56 10.15
N GLU A 23 -1.57 -5.40 10.61
CA GLU A 23 -0.29 -5.61 9.93
C GLU A 23 -0.48 -6.09 8.49
N ALA A 24 -1.40 -7.01 8.25
CA ALA A 24 -1.73 -7.48 6.91
C ALA A 24 -2.09 -6.35 5.92
N ASP A 25 -2.77 -5.29 6.35
CA ASP A 25 -3.11 -4.15 5.50
C ASP A 25 -1.90 -3.25 5.25
N LEU A 26 -1.06 -3.07 6.27
CA LEU A 26 0.18 -2.28 6.17
C LEU A 26 1.20 -2.94 5.26
N THR A 27 1.41 -4.25 5.39
CA THR A 27 2.39 -4.99 4.58
C THR A 27 2.02 -4.99 3.10
N ARG A 28 0.74 -5.09 2.76
CA ARG A 28 0.25 -4.98 1.38
C ARG A 28 0.46 -3.59 0.81
N THR A 29 0.17 -2.57 1.59
CA THR A 29 0.43 -1.18 1.20
C THR A 29 1.94 -0.96 0.97
N ALA A 30 2.76 -1.43 1.89
CA ALA A 30 4.21 -1.34 1.87
C ALA A 30 4.82 -2.01 0.63
N THR A 31 4.47 -3.29 0.38
CA THR A 31 5.00 -4.04 -0.78
C THR A 31 4.54 -3.45 -2.10
N ASN A 32 3.34 -2.90 -2.17
CA ASN A 32 2.84 -2.23 -3.38
C ASN A 32 3.65 -0.96 -3.70
N ILE A 33 3.95 -0.14 -2.67
CA ILE A 33 4.81 1.04 -2.82
C ILE A 33 6.23 0.62 -3.20
N LEU A 34 6.80 -0.38 -2.52
CA LEU A 34 8.15 -0.87 -2.78
C LEU A 34 8.30 -1.41 -4.20
N ALA A 35 7.31 -2.16 -4.71
CA ALA A 35 7.28 -2.62 -6.10
C ALA A 35 7.35 -1.44 -7.09
N GLY A 36 6.58 -0.38 -6.83
CA GLY A 36 6.64 0.86 -7.62
C GLY A 36 8.01 1.57 -7.54
N LYS A 37 8.71 1.49 -6.39
CA LYS A 37 10.05 2.09 -6.24
C LYS A 37 11.12 1.31 -7.00
N PHE A 38 11.01 -0.01 -7.03
CA PHE A 38 11.92 -0.85 -7.84
C PHE A 38 11.79 -0.62 -9.34
N ALA A 39 10.66 -0.10 -9.83
CA ALA A 39 10.49 0.23 -11.25
C ALA A 39 11.51 1.26 -11.78
N ALA A 40 12.18 2.01 -10.87
CA ALA A 40 13.27 2.92 -11.21
C ALA A 40 14.63 2.22 -11.47
N TYR A 41 14.69 0.90 -11.36
CA TYR A 41 15.93 0.11 -11.45
C TYR A 41 15.78 -1.02 -12.45
N ASP A 42 16.89 -1.51 -12.99
CA ASP A 42 16.89 -2.69 -13.87
C ASP A 42 16.68 -3.99 -13.07
N VAL A 43 15.49 -4.14 -12.54
CA VAL A 43 15.04 -5.31 -11.79
C VAL A 43 13.63 -5.72 -12.21
N SER A 44 13.36 -7.01 -12.20
CA SER A 44 12.02 -7.55 -12.37
C SER A 44 11.44 -7.91 -10.99
N VAL A 45 10.28 -7.37 -10.65
CA VAL A 45 9.62 -7.60 -9.37
C VAL A 45 8.37 -8.45 -9.57
N THR A 46 8.23 -9.48 -8.75
CA THR A 46 7.03 -10.33 -8.69
C THR A 46 6.45 -10.21 -7.29
N PRO A 47 5.26 -9.63 -7.11
CA PRO A 47 4.55 -9.70 -5.84
C PRO A 47 4.03 -11.13 -5.61
N TYR A 48 4.14 -11.63 -4.37
CA TYR A 48 3.39 -12.82 -3.97
C TYR A 48 1.89 -12.50 -3.99
N PRO A 49 1.01 -13.45 -4.39
CA PRO A 49 -0.42 -13.15 -4.53
C PRO A 49 -1.04 -12.61 -3.24
N VAL A 50 -1.61 -11.41 -3.28
CA VAL A 50 -2.11 -10.67 -2.10
C VAL A 50 -3.28 -11.34 -1.37
N ALA A 51 -4.00 -12.25 -2.05
CA ALA A 51 -5.08 -13.05 -1.46
C ALA A 51 -4.57 -14.30 -0.71
N ARG A 52 -3.27 -14.54 -0.71
CA ARG A 52 -2.64 -15.71 -0.09
C ARG A 52 -1.71 -15.30 1.04
N ASP A 53 -1.36 -16.26 1.87
CA ASP A 53 -0.36 -16.14 2.94
C ASP A 53 0.83 -17.05 2.60
N ALA A 54 1.99 -16.45 2.33
CA ALA A 54 3.19 -17.17 1.94
C ALA A 54 3.71 -18.11 3.04
N TYR A 55 3.52 -17.75 4.31
CA TYR A 55 3.89 -18.61 5.44
C TYR A 55 3.04 -19.88 5.49
N GLN A 56 1.70 -19.75 5.39
CA GLN A 56 0.79 -20.88 5.38
C GLN A 56 1.00 -21.75 4.14
N ASP A 57 1.15 -21.12 2.97
CA ASP A 57 1.41 -21.82 1.71
C ASP A 57 2.71 -22.62 1.75
N ASN A 58 3.76 -22.06 2.36
CA ASN A 58 5.04 -22.77 2.54
C ASN A 58 4.89 -23.98 3.46
N ARG A 59 4.17 -23.85 4.57
CA ARG A 59 3.92 -24.96 5.51
C ARG A 59 3.10 -26.07 4.88
N ASN A 60 2.17 -25.72 4.01
CA ASN A 60 1.27 -26.66 3.33
C ASN A 60 1.88 -27.21 2.02
N GLY A 61 3.08 -26.79 1.64
CA GLY A 61 3.72 -27.20 0.39
C GLY A 61 3.04 -26.64 -0.87
N SER A 62 2.25 -25.58 -0.74
CA SER A 62 1.40 -25.01 -1.80
C SER A 62 1.82 -23.60 -2.23
N LEU A 63 3.12 -23.28 -2.15
CA LEU A 63 3.63 -21.98 -2.59
C LEU A 63 3.16 -21.65 -4.01
N ALA A 64 2.69 -20.41 -4.20
CA ALA A 64 2.19 -19.93 -5.49
C ALA A 64 3.30 -19.65 -6.52
N VAL A 65 4.56 -19.70 -6.10
CA VAL A 65 5.74 -19.43 -6.93
C VAL A 65 6.88 -20.42 -6.63
N HIS A 66 7.72 -20.67 -7.62
CA HIS A 66 8.97 -21.41 -7.45
C HIS A 66 10.06 -20.44 -6.96
N LEU A 67 10.56 -20.63 -5.74
CA LEU A 67 11.49 -19.70 -5.09
C LEU A 67 12.86 -19.64 -5.78
N ASP A 68 13.33 -20.76 -6.32
CA ASP A 68 14.62 -20.90 -7.01
C ASP A 68 14.77 -20.02 -8.27
N GLY A 69 13.67 -19.47 -8.76
CA GLY A 69 13.67 -18.51 -9.86
C GLY A 69 14.03 -17.07 -9.47
N PHE A 70 14.26 -16.79 -8.18
CA PHE A 70 14.50 -15.42 -7.69
C PHE A 70 15.93 -15.21 -7.19
N GLY A 71 16.48 -14.04 -7.51
CA GLY A 71 17.79 -13.59 -7.00
C GLY A 71 17.72 -12.96 -5.61
N LEU A 72 16.51 -12.59 -5.16
CA LEU A 72 16.25 -12.09 -3.81
C LEU A 72 14.77 -12.26 -3.48
N VAL A 73 14.49 -12.66 -2.25
CA VAL A 73 13.17 -12.58 -1.62
C VAL A 73 13.19 -11.52 -0.53
N VAL A 74 12.27 -10.58 -0.58
CA VAL A 74 12.07 -9.54 0.45
C VAL A 74 10.67 -9.73 1.03
N GLU A 75 10.61 -10.07 2.30
CA GLU A 75 9.35 -10.17 3.05
C GLU A 75 9.21 -8.95 3.95
N VAL A 76 8.01 -8.37 4.00
CA VAL A 76 7.74 -7.13 4.74
C VAL A 76 6.76 -7.40 5.87
N HIS A 77 7.15 -6.96 7.07
CA HIS A 77 6.41 -7.06 8.31
C HIS A 77 6.42 -5.74 9.10
N PHE A 78 5.63 -5.70 10.15
CA PHE A 78 5.64 -4.68 11.20
C PHE A 78 5.72 -5.37 12.55
N ASN A 79 6.70 -4.99 13.36
CA ASN A 79 6.95 -5.59 14.65
C ASN A 79 5.85 -5.24 15.67
N ASP A 80 5.73 -6.06 16.69
CA ASP A 80 4.81 -5.87 17.81
C ASP A 80 5.47 -6.38 19.11
N TYR A 81 5.24 -5.70 20.22
CA TYR A 81 5.78 -6.18 21.51
C TYR A 81 4.95 -5.75 22.71
N ASN A 82 5.14 -4.53 23.24
CA ASN A 82 4.54 -4.08 24.50
C ASN A 82 4.11 -2.61 24.48
N GLY A 83 3.94 -2.02 23.31
CA GLY A 83 3.58 -0.61 23.11
C GLY A 83 4.71 0.39 23.36
N SER A 84 5.84 -0.04 23.93
CA SER A 84 6.99 0.84 24.24
C SER A 84 8.23 0.54 23.39
N ALA A 85 8.34 -0.66 22.81
CA ALA A 85 9.40 -0.97 21.86
C ALA A 85 9.23 -0.14 20.59
N TYR A 86 10.33 0.24 19.94
CA TYR A 86 10.32 1.13 18.77
C TYR A 86 11.51 0.88 17.83
N GLY A 87 11.40 1.39 16.61
CA GLY A 87 12.45 1.36 15.59
C GLY A 87 12.32 0.23 14.57
N THR A 88 13.29 0.13 13.69
CA THR A 88 13.33 -0.79 12.56
C THR A 88 14.43 -1.82 12.70
N GLU A 89 14.19 -3.03 12.19
CA GLU A 89 15.22 -4.09 12.12
C GLU A 89 15.04 -4.90 10.83
N CYS A 90 16.10 -5.58 10.42
CA CYS A 90 16.05 -6.47 9.27
C CYS A 90 16.62 -7.84 9.65
N LEU A 91 15.82 -8.88 9.40
CA LEU A 91 16.14 -10.25 9.78
C LEU A 91 16.76 -11.01 8.61
N TYR A 92 17.75 -11.86 8.91
CA TYR A 92 18.48 -12.66 7.92
C TYR A 92 18.89 -14.03 8.48
N LYS A 93 19.22 -14.98 7.60
CA LYS A 93 19.71 -16.31 8.02
C LYS A 93 21.17 -16.57 7.63
N PRO A 94 21.57 -16.72 6.37
CA PRO A 94 23.00 -16.95 6.09
C PRO A 94 23.79 -15.66 6.37
N THR A 95 24.99 -15.80 6.94
CA THR A 95 25.85 -14.68 7.29
C THR A 95 26.15 -13.76 6.10
N SER A 96 26.14 -14.31 4.89
CA SER A 96 26.28 -13.55 3.65
C SER A 96 25.20 -12.46 3.45
N MET A 97 24.02 -12.62 4.07
CA MET A 97 22.93 -11.66 3.98
C MET A 97 23.00 -10.53 5.03
N LYS A 98 23.92 -10.63 6.02
CA LYS A 98 24.07 -9.64 7.08
C LYS A 98 24.28 -8.23 6.55
N ALA A 99 25.15 -8.08 5.56
CA ALA A 99 25.48 -6.77 4.99
C ALA A 99 24.28 -6.12 4.30
N LEU A 100 23.47 -6.89 3.54
CA LEU A 100 22.25 -6.38 2.95
C LEU A 100 21.23 -6.00 4.03
N ALA A 101 21.01 -6.87 5.02
CA ALA A 101 20.06 -6.62 6.09
C ALA A 101 20.44 -5.35 6.90
N SER A 102 21.72 -5.17 7.24
CA SER A 102 22.20 -3.95 7.90
C SER A 102 21.97 -2.71 7.05
N LYS A 103 22.26 -2.79 5.75
CA LYS A 103 22.08 -1.67 4.82
C LYS A 103 20.60 -1.27 4.71
N VAL A 104 19.70 -2.23 4.71
CA VAL A 104 18.24 -1.98 4.66
C VAL A 104 17.74 -1.38 5.96
N SER A 105 18.13 -1.92 7.13
CA SER A 105 17.74 -1.37 8.43
C SER A 105 18.22 0.09 8.56
N SER A 106 19.50 0.37 8.28
CA SER A 106 20.03 1.74 8.32
C SER A 106 19.36 2.69 7.31
N ALA A 107 18.94 2.17 6.14
CA ALA A 107 18.21 2.96 5.17
C ALA A 107 16.84 3.41 5.69
N ILE A 108 16.09 2.53 6.37
CA ILE A 108 14.83 2.87 7.01
C ILE A 108 15.07 3.83 8.18
N ALA A 109 16.08 3.57 9.00
CA ALA A 109 16.45 4.42 10.13
C ALA A 109 16.80 5.85 9.69
N SER A 110 17.36 6.03 8.49
CA SER A 110 17.63 7.37 7.92
C SER A 110 16.36 8.21 7.68
N CYS A 111 15.16 7.62 7.80
CA CYS A 111 13.89 8.32 7.79
C CYS A 111 13.42 8.79 9.18
N GLY A 112 14.25 8.61 10.21
CA GLY A 112 13.99 9.05 11.59
C GLY A 112 13.69 7.93 12.58
N PHE A 113 13.65 6.66 12.15
CA PHE A 113 13.45 5.52 13.05
C PHE A 113 14.73 5.15 13.79
N TYR A 114 14.60 4.56 14.97
CA TYR A 114 15.72 3.96 15.68
C TYR A 114 16.23 2.72 14.91
N ASP A 115 17.54 2.64 14.64
CA ASP A 115 18.16 1.50 13.97
C ASP A 115 18.44 0.38 14.98
N ARG A 116 17.62 -0.66 14.97
CA ARG A 116 17.83 -1.87 15.78
C ARG A 116 18.79 -2.85 15.09
N GLY A 117 19.17 -2.55 13.85
CA GLY A 117 20.16 -3.28 13.06
C GLY A 117 19.68 -4.57 12.43
N ALA A 118 20.64 -5.34 11.94
CA ALA A 118 20.39 -6.66 11.34
C ALA A 118 20.46 -7.76 12.40
N LYS A 119 19.49 -8.67 12.42
CA LYS A 119 19.39 -9.78 13.37
C LYS A 119 19.33 -11.12 12.67
N GLN A 120 20.19 -12.04 13.08
CA GLN A 120 20.16 -13.40 12.57
C GLN A 120 19.02 -14.19 13.18
N ARG A 121 18.24 -14.90 12.35
CA ARG A 121 17.15 -15.77 12.78
C ARG A 121 17.28 -17.14 12.15
N THR A 122 16.79 -18.18 12.83
CA THR A 122 16.85 -19.57 12.36
C THR A 122 15.51 -20.29 12.42
N ASP A 123 14.49 -19.61 12.90
CA ASP A 123 13.16 -20.13 13.22
C ASP A 123 12.07 -19.74 12.21
N LEU A 124 12.37 -18.87 11.24
CA LEU A 124 11.38 -18.36 10.28
C LEU A 124 11.22 -19.32 9.09
N ALA A 125 9.99 -19.77 8.81
CA ALA A 125 9.71 -20.81 7.83
C ALA A 125 10.12 -20.45 6.40
N ASN A 126 9.72 -19.24 5.91
CA ASN A 126 10.03 -18.78 4.56
C ASN A 126 11.54 -18.57 4.37
N MET A 127 12.19 -17.97 5.38
CA MET A 127 13.64 -17.79 5.41
C MET A 127 14.38 -19.13 5.35
N ASN A 128 13.92 -20.12 6.13
CA ASN A 128 14.51 -21.47 6.15
C ASN A 128 14.33 -22.17 4.81
N ARG A 129 13.19 -22.01 4.16
CA ARG A 129 12.92 -22.57 2.83
C ARG A 129 13.85 -21.95 1.79
N CYS A 130 13.98 -20.64 1.77
CA CYS A 130 14.89 -19.93 0.88
C CYS A 130 16.34 -20.35 1.10
N ALA A 131 16.79 -20.44 2.36
CA ALA A 131 18.14 -20.86 2.69
C ALA A 131 18.46 -22.28 2.23
N LYS A 132 17.51 -23.23 2.30
CA LYS A 132 17.67 -24.60 1.77
C LYS A 132 17.83 -24.64 0.24
N LEU A 133 17.25 -23.66 -0.45
CA LEU A 133 17.33 -23.53 -1.92
C LEU A 133 18.48 -22.63 -2.38
N GLY A 134 19.28 -22.07 -1.44
CA GLY A 134 20.35 -21.12 -1.76
C GLY A 134 19.82 -19.77 -2.25
N VAL A 135 18.55 -19.44 -2.02
CA VAL A 135 17.95 -18.19 -2.45
C VAL A 135 18.17 -17.10 -1.40
N PRO A 136 18.76 -15.94 -1.76
CA PRO A 136 18.90 -14.81 -0.87
C PRO A 136 17.54 -14.35 -0.32
N TYR A 137 17.49 -14.06 1.00
CA TYR A 137 16.25 -13.67 1.68
C TYR A 137 16.54 -12.69 2.81
N ILE A 138 15.72 -11.66 2.92
CA ILE A 138 15.62 -10.79 4.08
C ILE A 138 14.16 -10.60 4.48
N LEU A 139 13.90 -10.41 5.79
CA LEU A 139 12.62 -9.97 6.31
C LEU A 139 12.82 -8.60 6.96
N ILE A 140 11.96 -7.65 6.61
CA ILE A 140 12.00 -6.28 7.12
C ILE A 140 10.91 -6.13 8.18
N GLU A 141 11.31 -5.86 9.42
CA GLU A 141 10.43 -5.33 10.45
C GLU A 141 10.49 -3.81 10.36
N THR A 142 9.48 -3.24 9.70
CA THR A 142 9.50 -1.84 9.27
C THR A 142 9.55 -0.88 10.45
N CYS A 143 8.68 -1.08 11.43
CA CYS A 143 8.61 -0.38 12.71
C CYS A 143 7.60 -1.12 13.62
N PHE A 144 7.37 -0.65 14.84
CA PHE A 144 6.42 -1.29 15.77
C PHE A 144 5.01 -0.76 15.54
N ILE A 145 4.08 -1.69 15.19
CA ILE A 145 2.68 -1.35 14.91
C ILE A 145 1.91 -0.87 16.14
N ASP A 146 2.33 -1.32 17.34
CA ASP A 146 1.75 -0.98 18.62
C ASP A 146 2.37 0.29 19.26
N ASN A 147 3.40 0.88 18.63
CA ASN A 147 4.03 2.12 19.06
C ASN A 147 3.49 3.32 18.29
N SER A 148 2.85 4.26 18.97
CA SER A 148 2.17 5.41 18.33
C SER A 148 3.14 6.41 17.68
N GLU A 149 4.37 6.54 18.19
CA GLU A 149 5.39 7.43 17.61
C GLU A 149 5.93 6.83 16.30
N ASP A 150 6.26 5.53 16.29
CA ASP A 150 6.65 4.79 15.10
C ASP A 150 5.58 4.87 14.02
N MET A 151 4.31 4.61 14.36
CA MET A 151 3.22 4.65 13.40
C MET A 151 2.92 6.06 12.88
N THR A 152 3.05 7.08 13.72
CA THR A 152 2.94 8.49 13.31
C THR A 152 4.07 8.84 12.33
N LEU A 153 5.30 8.44 12.62
CA LEU A 153 6.47 8.66 11.78
C LEU A 153 6.33 7.90 10.46
N TYR A 154 5.92 6.63 10.50
CA TYR A 154 5.68 5.82 9.30
C TYR A 154 4.66 6.47 8.38
N GLY A 155 3.53 6.94 8.89
CA GLY A 155 2.52 7.65 8.11
C GLY A 155 3.06 8.89 7.39
N LYS A 156 4.00 9.61 8.02
CA LYS A 156 4.67 10.78 7.40
C LYS A 156 5.74 10.38 6.37
N GLN A 157 6.40 9.26 6.57
CA GLN A 157 7.62 8.86 5.82
C GLN A 157 7.41 7.66 4.87
N ILE A 158 6.20 7.12 4.77
CA ILE A 158 5.92 5.86 4.07
C ILE A 158 6.59 5.76 2.68
N TYR A 159 6.54 6.80 1.86
CA TYR A 159 7.15 6.79 0.52
C TYR A 159 8.69 6.90 0.56
N SER A 160 9.22 7.68 1.52
CA SER A 160 10.66 7.80 1.78
C SER A 160 11.27 6.47 2.22
N VAL A 161 10.61 5.79 3.16
CA VAL A 161 11.04 4.47 3.66
C VAL A 161 11.25 3.50 2.50
N TRP A 162 10.24 3.33 1.65
CA TRP A 162 10.30 2.36 0.56
C TRP A 162 11.20 2.79 -0.59
N ASP A 163 11.40 4.10 -0.82
CA ASP A 163 12.42 4.60 -1.74
C ASP A 163 13.83 4.27 -1.25
N LYS A 164 14.11 4.48 0.05
CA LYS A 164 15.37 4.15 0.68
C LYS A 164 15.66 2.64 0.67
N VAL A 165 14.64 1.81 0.93
CA VAL A 165 14.76 0.33 0.86
C VAL A 165 15.12 -0.12 -0.56
N ALA A 166 14.40 0.35 -1.58
CA ALA A 166 14.70 0.01 -2.98
C ALA A 166 16.12 0.42 -3.37
N SER A 167 16.52 1.64 -2.98
CA SER A 167 17.89 2.16 -3.21
C SER A 167 18.94 1.32 -2.51
N ALA A 168 18.72 0.93 -1.25
CA ALA A 168 19.65 0.12 -0.46
C ALA A 168 19.84 -1.27 -1.08
N VAL A 169 18.75 -1.94 -1.46
CA VAL A 169 18.80 -3.25 -2.13
C VAL A 169 19.53 -3.15 -3.46
N CYS A 170 19.15 -2.23 -4.32
CA CYS A 170 19.76 -2.08 -5.65
C CYS A 170 21.24 -1.69 -5.55
N SER A 171 21.60 -0.78 -4.64
CA SER A 171 22.99 -0.41 -4.39
C SER A 171 23.83 -1.58 -3.88
N TYR A 172 23.26 -2.45 -3.04
CA TYR A 172 23.97 -3.65 -2.55
C TYR A 172 24.36 -4.60 -3.69
N TYR A 173 23.47 -4.79 -4.66
CA TYR A 173 23.71 -5.66 -5.82
C TYR A 173 24.38 -4.94 -6.99
N GLY A 174 24.80 -3.67 -6.83
CA GLY A 174 25.39 -2.89 -7.93
C GLY A 174 24.42 -2.57 -9.07
N ILE A 175 23.12 -2.65 -8.83
CA ILE A 175 22.09 -2.38 -9.82
C ILE A 175 21.90 -0.87 -9.92
N LYS A 176 22.17 -0.33 -11.10
CA LYS A 176 22.04 1.11 -11.36
C LYS A 176 20.56 1.47 -11.50
N LYS A 177 20.21 2.69 -11.09
CA LYS A 177 18.96 3.29 -11.59
C LYS A 177 19.01 3.25 -13.11
N LEU A 178 17.89 2.90 -13.71
CA LEU A 178 17.73 3.02 -15.15
C LEU A 178 18.12 4.44 -15.52
N ALA A 179 19.06 4.57 -16.45
CA ALA A 179 19.40 5.88 -16.97
C ALA A 179 18.09 6.51 -17.44
N SER A 180 17.80 7.70 -16.97
CA SER A 180 16.69 8.48 -17.50
C SER A 180 17.03 8.84 -18.95
N ASN A 181 16.80 7.91 -19.87
CA ASN A 181 16.47 8.29 -21.22
C ASN A 181 15.06 8.91 -21.10
N GLY A 182 14.98 10.15 -20.61
CA GLY A 182 13.72 10.89 -20.45
C GLY A 182 12.59 10.15 -19.68
N GLY A 183 12.83 9.14 -18.80
CA GLY A 183 11.79 8.20 -18.42
C GLY A 183 11.74 7.71 -16.98
N ASN A 184 12.24 8.46 -16.01
CA ASN A 184 11.84 8.38 -14.60
C ASN A 184 11.96 9.75 -13.96
N ALA A 185 11.37 10.71 -14.60
CA ALA A 185 11.08 11.94 -13.93
C ALA A 185 10.17 11.58 -12.75
N VAL A 186 10.64 11.83 -11.54
CA VAL A 186 9.73 12.23 -10.48
C VAL A 186 8.81 13.22 -11.15
N GLY A 187 7.58 12.79 -11.46
CA GLY A 187 6.70 13.64 -12.24
C GLY A 187 6.59 14.97 -11.51
N GLU A 188 6.72 16.05 -12.24
CA GLU A 188 6.69 17.39 -11.65
C GLU A 188 5.36 18.09 -11.94
N TRP A 189 4.89 18.80 -10.95
CA TRP A 189 3.76 19.67 -11.12
C TRP A 189 4.19 21.00 -11.75
N VAL A 190 3.63 21.30 -12.91
CA VAL A 190 3.87 22.56 -13.63
C VAL A 190 2.59 23.36 -13.64
N LYS A 191 2.65 24.60 -13.11
CA LYS A 191 1.55 25.55 -13.17
C LYS A 191 1.64 26.38 -14.45
N LYS A 192 0.56 26.38 -15.24
CA LYS A 192 0.43 27.23 -16.43
C LYS A 192 -0.86 28.06 -16.31
N GLY A 193 -0.70 29.35 -16.04
CA GLY A 193 -1.82 30.20 -15.66
C GLY A 193 -2.48 29.75 -14.36
N SER A 194 -3.78 29.48 -14.37
CA SER A 194 -4.57 28.97 -13.23
C SER A 194 -4.59 27.46 -13.14
N GLU A 195 -4.03 26.74 -14.12
CA GLU A 195 -4.14 25.30 -14.23
C GLU A 195 -2.85 24.59 -13.88
N TRP A 196 -2.98 23.37 -13.32
CA TRP A 196 -1.89 22.48 -12.98
C TRP A 196 -1.83 21.32 -13.97
N TYR A 197 -0.61 20.96 -14.35
CA TYR A 197 -0.27 19.85 -15.20
C TYR A 197 0.76 18.97 -14.48
N TYR A 198 0.73 17.68 -14.73
CA TYR A 198 1.74 16.78 -14.23
C TYR A 198 2.57 16.26 -15.39
N TYR A 199 3.87 16.51 -15.36
CA TYR A 199 4.79 16.11 -16.42
C TYR A 199 5.60 14.91 -15.98
N LYS A 200 5.74 13.95 -16.87
CA LYS A 200 6.71 12.85 -16.78
C LYS A 200 7.51 12.84 -18.08
N ASP A 201 8.84 12.74 -17.96
CA ASP A 201 9.71 12.67 -19.13
C ASP A 201 9.58 13.84 -20.10
N GLY A 202 9.28 15.01 -19.57
CA GLY A 202 9.07 16.23 -20.39
C GLY A 202 7.70 16.31 -21.05
N GLU A 203 6.88 15.24 -20.97
CA GLU A 203 5.55 15.18 -21.56
C GLU A 203 4.44 15.31 -20.52
N PRO A 204 3.34 16.03 -20.81
CA PRO A 204 2.22 16.13 -19.91
C PRO A 204 1.45 14.81 -19.85
N VAL A 205 1.24 14.32 -18.63
CA VAL A 205 0.36 13.17 -18.36
C VAL A 205 -1.08 13.54 -18.72
N LYS A 206 -1.78 12.68 -19.46
CA LYS A 206 -3.15 12.91 -19.91
C LYS A 206 -4.03 11.68 -19.65
N GLU A 207 -5.31 11.94 -19.36
CA GLU A 207 -6.36 10.93 -19.18
C GLU A 207 -5.93 9.78 -18.25
N LYS A 208 -5.31 10.14 -17.10
CA LYS A 208 -4.67 9.16 -16.20
C LYS A 208 -4.69 9.61 -14.74
N TRP A 209 -4.76 8.63 -13.85
CA TRP A 209 -4.49 8.81 -12.45
C TRP A 209 -3.00 8.85 -12.18
N GLU A 210 -2.58 9.81 -11.35
CA GLU A 210 -1.21 9.92 -10.86
C GLU A 210 -1.16 10.01 -9.35
N LEU A 211 -0.29 9.20 -8.77
CA LEU A 211 -0.02 9.21 -7.33
C LEU A 211 1.17 10.14 -7.05
N HIS A 212 0.92 11.20 -6.28
CA HIS A 212 1.97 12.12 -5.86
C HIS A 212 1.88 12.39 -4.36
N LYS A 213 2.98 12.15 -3.64
CA LYS A 213 3.05 12.34 -2.17
C LYS A 213 1.86 11.75 -1.41
N GLY A 214 1.45 10.53 -1.78
CA GLY A 214 0.38 9.79 -1.11
C GLY A 214 -1.05 10.18 -1.46
N LYS A 215 -1.23 11.11 -2.37
CA LYS A 215 -2.55 11.52 -2.85
C LYS A 215 -2.70 11.20 -4.33
N TRP A 216 -3.88 10.72 -4.72
CA TRP A 216 -4.22 10.49 -6.10
C TRP A 216 -4.77 11.77 -6.75
N TYR A 217 -4.34 12.02 -7.96
CA TYR A 217 -4.77 13.14 -8.81
C TYR A 217 -5.17 12.60 -10.18
N PHE A 218 -6.13 13.22 -10.83
CA PHE A 218 -6.52 12.86 -12.18
C PHE A 218 -6.18 13.98 -13.17
N LEU A 219 -5.48 13.61 -14.25
CA LEU A 219 -5.17 14.50 -15.36
C LEU A 219 -6.16 14.23 -16.48
N GLY A 220 -6.84 15.27 -16.97
CA GLY A 220 -7.81 15.15 -18.04
C GLY A 220 -7.18 14.89 -19.43
N LYS A 221 -8.01 14.79 -20.45
CA LYS A 221 -7.55 14.61 -21.86
C LYS A 221 -6.65 15.75 -22.34
N ASP A 222 -6.87 16.96 -21.83
CA ASP A 222 -6.06 18.14 -22.10
C ASP A 222 -4.81 18.25 -21.20
N GLY A 223 -4.59 17.27 -20.32
CA GLY A 223 -3.48 17.23 -19.35
C GLY A 223 -3.72 18.08 -18.11
N LYS A 224 -4.82 18.79 -18.00
CA LYS A 224 -5.13 19.59 -16.81
C LYS A 224 -5.50 18.73 -15.63
N MET A 225 -5.01 19.08 -14.44
CA MET A 225 -5.42 18.46 -13.19
C MET A 225 -6.89 18.77 -12.90
N TYR A 226 -7.68 17.72 -12.67
CA TYR A 226 -9.05 17.89 -12.20
C TYR A 226 -9.04 18.37 -10.76
N LYS A 227 -9.87 19.37 -10.48
CA LYS A 227 -10.05 19.91 -9.12
C LYS A 227 -11.52 20.32 -8.92
N HIS A 228 -12.02 20.18 -7.70
CA HIS A 228 -13.39 20.53 -7.31
C HIS A 228 -14.42 19.91 -8.28
N LYS A 229 -14.26 18.62 -8.62
CA LYS A 229 -14.98 18.00 -9.73
C LYS A 229 -15.25 16.52 -9.48
N TRP A 230 -16.44 16.10 -9.86
CA TRP A 230 -16.81 14.70 -9.97
C TRP A 230 -16.22 14.08 -11.24
N LEU A 231 -15.72 12.87 -11.11
CA LEU A 231 -15.17 12.07 -12.21
C LEU A 231 -15.83 10.70 -12.23
N LYS A 232 -16.44 10.33 -13.35
CA LYS A 232 -16.81 8.94 -13.62
C LYS A 232 -15.66 8.25 -14.36
N TRP A 233 -15.07 7.22 -13.74
CA TRP A 233 -13.94 6.50 -14.32
C TRP A 233 -14.16 4.99 -14.20
N LYS A 234 -14.15 4.30 -15.34
CA LYS A 234 -14.36 2.84 -15.41
C LYS A 234 -15.61 2.34 -14.68
N GLY A 235 -16.68 3.14 -14.70
CA GLY A 235 -17.96 2.80 -14.08
C GLY A 235 -18.16 3.40 -12.68
N ASP A 236 -17.10 3.71 -11.94
CA ASP A 236 -17.16 4.25 -10.59
C ASP A 236 -17.10 5.78 -10.55
N TRP A 237 -17.69 6.39 -9.53
CA TRP A 237 -17.62 7.81 -9.28
C TRP A 237 -16.55 8.15 -8.25
N TYR A 238 -15.78 9.21 -8.53
CA TYR A 238 -14.73 9.78 -7.69
C TYR A 238 -14.93 11.28 -7.56
N TYR A 239 -14.40 11.87 -6.52
CA TYR A 239 -14.39 13.33 -6.36
C TYR A 239 -12.97 13.86 -6.18
N LEU A 240 -12.60 14.86 -7.00
CA LEU A 240 -11.32 15.58 -6.90
C LEU A 240 -11.58 16.87 -6.11
N LYS A 241 -10.88 17.03 -4.98
CA LYS A 241 -11.03 18.19 -4.07
C LYS A 241 -10.52 19.49 -4.69
N SER A 242 -10.63 20.60 -3.98
CA SER A 242 -10.16 21.92 -4.45
C SER A 242 -8.64 21.95 -4.69
N ASP A 243 -7.86 21.14 -3.95
CA ASP A 243 -6.42 20.95 -4.14
C ASP A 243 -6.09 19.92 -5.25
N GLY A 244 -7.08 19.35 -5.90
CA GLY A 244 -6.97 18.30 -6.92
C GLY A 244 -6.81 16.89 -6.37
N ALA A 245 -6.62 16.71 -5.08
CA ALA A 245 -6.50 15.38 -4.49
C ALA A 245 -7.83 14.63 -4.50
N MET A 246 -7.78 13.31 -4.77
CA MET A 246 -8.92 12.42 -4.67
C MET A 246 -9.45 12.37 -3.23
N SER A 247 -10.75 12.48 -3.08
CA SER A 247 -11.48 12.33 -1.81
C SER A 247 -11.47 10.87 -1.38
N VAL A 248 -11.14 10.59 -0.12
CA VAL A 248 -11.15 9.24 0.46
C VAL A 248 -11.64 9.28 1.90
N ASN A 249 -12.46 8.27 2.30
CA ASN A 249 -13.01 8.15 3.63
C ASN A 249 -13.71 9.42 4.14
N GLU A 250 -14.42 10.12 3.26
CA GLU A 250 -15.08 11.38 3.62
C GLU A 250 -16.41 11.59 2.90
N TRP A 251 -17.28 12.36 3.54
CA TRP A 251 -18.55 12.79 2.96
C TRP A 251 -18.31 13.93 1.96
N GLN A 252 -19.01 13.82 0.84
CA GLN A 252 -19.06 14.88 -0.17
C GLN A 252 -20.49 15.26 -0.46
N LYS A 253 -20.73 16.57 -0.65
CA LYS A 253 -22.02 17.07 -1.08
C LYS A 253 -22.03 17.22 -2.60
N ALA A 254 -22.96 16.56 -3.26
CA ALA A 254 -23.13 16.69 -4.69
C ALA A 254 -23.79 18.03 -5.07
N SER A 255 -23.75 18.41 -6.34
CA SER A 255 -24.32 19.66 -6.84
C SER A 255 -25.83 19.79 -6.64
N ASN A 256 -26.54 18.67 -6.56
CA ASN A 256 -27.97 18.61 -6.25
C ASN A 256 -28.28 18.76 -4.73
N GLY A 257 -27.25 18.95 -3.89
CA GLY A 257 -27.40 19.10 -2.44
C GLY A 257 -27.45 17.79 -1.66
N GLU A 258 -27.45 16.64 -2.32
CA GLU A 258 -27.42 15.30 -1.69
C GLU A 258 -26.02 14.96 -1.18
N TRP A 259 -25.95 14.14 -0.12
CA TRP A 259 -24.73 13.65 0.45
C TRP A 259 -24.39 12.26 -0.07
N CYS A 260 -23.11 12.04 -0.37
CA CYS A 260 -22.54 10.74 -0.70
C CYS A 260 -21.21 10.55 0.02
N TYR A 261 -20.74 9.32 0.13
CA TYR A 261 -19.50 8.99 0.83
C TYR A 261 -18.51 8.34 -0.12
N LEU A 262 -17.28 8.84 -0.12
CA LEU A 262 -16.16 8.25 -0.84
C LEU A 262 -15.45 7.28 0.08
N GLY A 263 -15.33 6.01 -0.33
CA GLY A 263 -14.68 4.95 0.42
C GLY A 263 -13.16 5.10 0.50
N LYS A 264 -12.53 4.12 1.11
CA LYS A 264 -11.05 4.10 1.26
C LYS A 264 -10.29 4.06 -0.07
N ASP A 265 -10.89 3.57 -1.11
CA ASP A 265 -10.37 3.52 -2.49
C ASP A 265 -10.77 4.72 -3.33
N GLY A 266 -11.46 5.71 -2.74
CA GLY A 266 -11.96 6.91 -3.38
C GLY A 266 -13.23 6.73 -4.19
N LYS A 267 -13.78 5.52 -4.27
CA LYS A 267 -15.05 5.27 -4.97
C LYS A 267 -16.24 5.73 -4.13
N MET A 268 -17.24 6.26 -4.80
CA MET A 268 -18.52 6.57 -4.17
C MET A 268 -19.22 5.28 -3.78
N LEU A 269 -19.54 5.13 -2.51
CA LEU A 269 -20.28 3.97 -2.00
C LEU A 269 -21.73 4.01 -2.48
N SER A 270 -22.29 2.85 -2.80
CA SER A 270 -23.68 2.70 -3.19
C SER A 270 -24.25 1.35 -2.73
N ASP A 271 -25.55 1.30 -2.52
CA ASP A 271 -26.30 0.11 -2.12
C ASP A 271 -25.68 -0.60 -0.91
N THR A 272 -25.31 0.17 0.12
CA THR A 272 -24.58 -0.36 1.28
C THR A 272 -24.81 0.46 2.54
N TRP A 273 -24.63 -0.20 3.68
CA TRP A 273 -24.54 0.46 4.98
C TRP A 273 -23.10 0.96 5.25
N LEU A 274 -23.02 2.17 5.78
CA LEU A 274 -21.80 2.80 6.26
C LEU A 274 -21.90 3.03 7.77
N SER A 275 -20.99 2.46 8.56
CA SER A 275 -20.79 2.87 9.95
C SER A 275 -19.79 4.01 9.99
N TRP A 276 -20.21 5.17 10.49
CA TRP A 276 -19.35 6.35 10.59
C TRP A 276 -19.60 7.11 11.88
N LYS A 277 -18.56 7.30 12.68
CA LYS A 277 -18.60 7.99 13.99
C LYS A 277 -19.72 7.48 14.91
N GLY A 278 -19.91 6.16 14.98
CA GLY A 278 -20.88 5.52 15.85
C GLY A 278 -22.34 5.53 15.35
N ALA A 279 -22.60 6.08 14.16
CA ALA A 279 -23.92 6.05 13.51
C ALA A 279 -23.88 5.23 12.23
N SER A 280 -25.02 4.67 11.84
CA SER A 280 -25.19 3.91 10.61
C SER A 280 -25.94 4.74 9.58
N TYR A 281 -25.43 4.75 8.36
CA TYR A 281 -25.98 5.46 7.21
C TYR A 281 -26.17 4.50 6.05
N PHE A 282 -27.29 4.59 5.34
CA PHE A 282 -27.49 3.82 4.13
C PHE A 282 -27.24 4.68 2.90
N LEU A 283 -26.34 4.21 2.02
CA LEU A 283 -26.07 4.78 0.71
C LEU A 283 -26.96 4.04 -0.29
N LYS A 284 -27.91 4.75 -0.92
CA LYS A 284 -28.83 4.18 -1.91
C LYS A 284 -28.08 3.68 -3.16
N LYS A 285 -28.77 2.98 -4.03
CA LYS A 285 -28.22 2.47 -5.29
C LYS A 285 -27.60 3.56 -6.19
N ASP A 286 -28.15 4.78 -6.09
CA ASP A 286 -27.60 5.96 -6.79
C ASP A 286 -26.39 6.60 -6.07
N GLY A 287 -25.97 6.05 -4.93
CA GLY A 287 -24.84 6.50 -4.11
C GLY A 287 -25.16 7.61 -3.13
N TYR A 288 -26.38 8.13 -3.11
CA TYR A 288 -26.76 9.19 -2.18
C TYR A 288 -27.23 8.65 -0.85
N MET A 289 -26.95 9.37 0.22
CA MET A 289 -27.37 9.03 1.58
C MET A 289 -28.92 9.04 1.67
N ALA A 290 -29.48 7.98 2.19
CA ALA A 290 -30.91 7.86 2.43
C ALA A 290 -31.38 8.87 3.49
N ARG A 291 -32.58 9.39 3.30
CA ARG A 291 -33.26 10.28 4.25
C ARG A 291 -34.73 9.90 4.35
N GLY A 292 -35.33 10.09 5.52
CA GLY A 292 -36.73 9.74 5.77
C GLY A 292 -36.95 8.23 5.78
N ASN A 293 -38.18 7.82 5.45
CA ASN A 293 -38.55 6.41 5.41
C ASN A 293 -37.99 5.76 4.13
N LEU A 294 -37.29 4.64 4.29
CA LEU A 294 -36.73 3.87 3.20
C LEU A 294 -37.06 2.40 3.38
N ASN A 295 -37.60 1.78 2.34
CA ASN A 295 -37.82 0.33 2.31
C ASN A 295 -36.46 -0.32 1.93
N ILE A 296 -35.95 -1.12 2.85
CA ILE A 296 -34.68 -1.85 2.66
C ILE A 296 -34.99 -3.34 2.81
N ILE A 297 -34.48 -4.13 1.87
CA ILE A 297 -34.51 -5.59 1.97
C ILE A 297 -33.17 -6.00 2.59
N GLU A 298 -33.21 -6.51 3.82
CA GLU A 298 -32.08 -7.08 4.52
C GLU A 298 -31.85 -8.53 4.06
N THR A 299 -30.62 -8.89 3.82
CA THR A 299 -30.23 -10.25 3.42
C THR A 299 -29.37 -10.88 4.50
N PHE A 300 -29.73 -12.09 4.92
CA PHE A 300 -29.00 -12.89 5.88
C PHE A 300 -28.57 -14.21 5.23
N ASP A 301 -27.41 -14.72 5.59
CA ASP A 301 -26.96 -16.04 5.17
C ASP A 301 -27.67 -17.16 5.97
N GLY A 302 -27.38 -18.43 5.61
CA GLY A 302 -27.98 -19.59 6.26
C GLY A 302 -27.68 -19.74 7.75
N SER A 303 -26.72 -18.99 8.28
CA SER A 303 -26.39 -18.92 9.72
C SER A 303 -27.12 -17.78 10.44
N GLY A 304 -27.89 -16.95 9.72
CA GLY A 304 -28.55 -15.75 10.25
C GLY A 304 -27.65 -14.53 10.35
N LYS A 305 -26.44 -14.58 9.78
CA LYS A 305 -25.55 -13.43 9.73
C LYS A 305 -25.97 -12.47 8.62
N TRP A 306 -26.03 -11.19 8.94
CA TRP A 306 -26.31 -10.15 7.96
C TRP A 306 -25.19 -10.08 6.89
N VAL A 307 -25.55 -10.18 5.61
CA VAL A 307 -24.64 -10.18 4.48
C VAL A 307 -24.89 -9.03 3.51
N GLY A 308 -25.92 -8.23 3.73
CA GLY A 308 -26.21 -7.04 2.94
C GLY A 308 -27.64 -6.58 3.08
N GLY A 309 -27.89 -5.35 2.63
CA GLY A 309 -29.22 -4.77 2.45
C GLY A 309 -29.24 -3.97 1.17
N ARG A 310 -30.38 -3.96 0.49
CA ARG A 310 -30.61 -3.18 -0.72
C ARG A 310 -31.91 -2.40 -0.63
N GLN A 311 -32.00 -1.34 -1.40
CA GLN A 311 -33.26 -0.64 -1.57
C GLN A 311 -34.27 -1.56 -2.29
N ALA A 312 -35.47 -1.68 -1.73
CA ALA A 312 -36.55 -2.46 -2.32
C ALA A 312 -37.03 -1.86 -3.64
#